data_479a9e8562077f75b1642d191d572916
#
_entry.id   479a9e8562077f75b1642d191d572916
#
_cell.length_a   1.000
_cell.length_b   1.000
_cell.length_c   1.000
_cell.angle_alpha   90.00
_cell.angle_beta   90.00
_cell.angle_gamma   90.00
#
_symmetry.space_group_name_H-M   'P 1'
#
loop_
_entity.id
_entity.type
_entity.pdbx_description
1 polymer ?
#
loop_
_entity_poly.entity_id
_entity_poly.type
_entity_poly.pdbx_seq_one_letter_code
_entity_poly.pdbx_strand_id
1 'polypeptide(L)'
;MSDSIFEEDMTMPKAYIISSYRKISDPEKLAAYAKLAGPAIMAAGGRFLARGVAAKAMEDGRLDRTVIIEFDSLEAAMATYDSAPYQEALAALGNAVERDMRVVEGVA
;
A
#
# COMPACT_ATOMS: atom_id res chain seq x y z
N MET A 1 -18.24 22.13 23.37
CA MET A 1 -17.21 21.26 23.81
C MET A 1 -16.21 20.98 22.73
N SER A 2 -15.04 21.37 22.97
CA SER A 2 -13.96 21.09 22.04
C SER A 2 -13.68 19.60 21.91
N ASP A 3 -14.11 18.84 22.90
CA ASP A 3 -13.80 17.42 22.93
C ASP A 3 -14.44 16.65 21.78
N SER A 4 -15.60 17.11 21.30
CA SER A 4 -16.27 16.39 20.22
C SER A 4 -15.47 16.45 18.94
N ILE A 5 -14.84 17.58 18.63
CA ILE A 5 -14.00 17.69 17.44
C ILE A 5 -12.78 16.80 17.59
N PHE A 6 -12.20 16.80 18.75
CA PHE A 6 -11.03 16.01 19.08
C PHE A 6 -11.35 14.51 18.96
N GLU A 7 -12.50 14.13 19.46
CA GLU A 7 -12.95 12.74 19.40
C GLU A 7 -13.19 12.29 17.98
N GLU A 8 -13.69 13.18 17.11
CA GLU A 8 -13.88 12.83 15.71
C GLU A 8 -12.56 12.48 15.05
N ASP A 9 -11.52 13.28 15.32
CA ASP A 9 -10.19 13.00 14.77
C ASP A 9 -9.67 11.67 15.25
N MET A 10 -9.90 11.36 16.52
CA MET A 10 -9.41 10.13 17.12
C MET A 10 -10.17 8.90 16.64
N THR A 11 -11.42 9.09 16.17
CA THR A 11 -12.22 7.97 15.71
C THR A 11 -12.12 7.74 14.21
N MET A 12 -11.49 8.64 13.47
CA MET A 12 -11.29 8.43 12.04
C MET A 12 -10.33 7.28 11.83
N PRO A 13 -10.79 6.21 11.17
CA PRO A 13 -9.91 5.06 10.97
C PRO A 13 -8.84 5.37 9.94
N LYS A 14 -7.68 4.78 10.14
CA LYS A 14 -6.65 4.74 9.12
C LYS A 14 -7.08 3.78 8.02
N ALA A 15 -6.32 3.73 6.94
CA ALA A 15 -6.54 2.74 5.90
C ALA A 15 -5.21 2.18 5.46
N TYR A 16 -5.25 0.98 4.88
CA TYR A 16 -4.05 0.25 4.54
C TYR A 16 -4.16 -0.29 3.13
N ILE A 17 -3.07 -0.17 2.38
CA ILE A 17 -2.90 -0.91 1.14
C ILE A 17 -2.02 -2.10 1.46
N ILE A 18 -2.51 -3.29 1.15
CA ILE A 18 -1.79 -4.54 1.41
C ILE A 18 -1.58 -5.23 0.09
N SER A 19 -0.31 -5.44 -0.27
CA SER A 19 0.07 -6.10 -1.52
C SER A 19 0.77 -7.40 -1.23
N SER A 20 0.32 -8.48 -1.84
CA SER A 20 1.01 -9.77 -1.78
C SER A 20 1.45 -10.15 -3.19
N TYR A 21 2.74 -10.32 -3.39
CA TYR A 21 3.32 -10.60 -4.71
C TYR A 21 3.35 -12.09 -4.95
N ARG A 22 2.42 -12.58 -5.75
CA ARG A 22 2.33 -14.01 -6.06
C ARG A 22 3.40 -14.45 -7.03
N LYS A 23 3.81 -13.56 -7.93
CA LYS A 23 4.82 -13.87 -8.92
C LYS A 23 5.53 -12.59 -9.33
N ILE A 24 6.84 -12.66 -9.45
CA ILE A 24 7.66 -11.57 -9.96
C ILE A 24 8.41 -12.13 -11.17
N SER A 25 7.99 -11.76 -12.38
CA SER A 25 8.59 -12.28 -13.60
C SER A 25 9.69 -11.38 -14.15
N ASP A 26 9.70 -10.10 -13.75
CA ASP A 26 10.71 -9.15 -14.23
C ASP A 26 11.17 -8.26 -13.06
N PRO A 27 12.21 -8.69 -12.34
CA PRO A 27 12.70 -7.91 -11.18
C PRO A 27 13.18 -6.51 -11.54
N GLU A 28 13.66 -6.29 -12.77
CA GLU A 28 14.16 -4.98 -13.17
C GLU A 28 13.01 -3.98 -13.31
N LYS A 29 11.90 -4.41 -13.88
CA LYS A 29 10.72 -3.56 -13.96
C LYS A 29 10.12 -3.30 -12.59
N LEU A 30 10.17 -4.28 -11.71
CA LEU A 30 9.73 -4.07 -10.33
C LEU A 30 10.60 -3.03 -9.64
N ALA A 31 11.91 -3.05 -9.86
CA ALA A 31 12.81 -2.06 -9.30
C ALA A 31 12.52 -0.67 -9.85
N ALA A 32 12.25 -0.56 -11.15
CA ALA A 32 11.89 0.71 -11.78
C ALA A 32 10.58 1.25 -11.20
N TYR A 33 9.60 0.36 -11.00
CA TYR A 33 8.35 0.71 -10.34
C TYR A 33 8.61 1.26 -8.93
N ALA A 34 9.43 0.57 -8.15
CA ALA A 34 9.68 0.95 -6.76
C ALA A 34 10.30 2.34 -6.64
N LYS A 35 11.18 2.70 -7.58
CA LYS A 35 11.80 4.03 -7.59
C LYS A 35 10.78 5.15 -7.78
N LEU A 36 9.69 4.88 -8.49
CA LEU A 36 8.64 5.86 -8.73
C LEU A 36 7.54 5.76 -7.67
N ALA A 37 7.17 4.54 -7.29
CA ALA A 37 6.06 4.31 -6.38
C ALA A 37 6.37 4.79 -4.96
N GLY A 38 7.58 4.53 -4.47
CA GLY A 38 7.95 4.92 -3.11
C GLY A 38 7.76 6.40 -2.85
N PRO A 39 8.39 7.28 -3.64
CA PRO A 39 8.18 8.72 -3.47
C PRO A 39 6.74 9.15 -3.67
N ALA A 40 6.03 8.58 -4.64
CA ALA A 40 4.63 8.93 -4.89
C ALA A 40 3.75 8.61 -3.69
N ILE A 41 3.95 7.44 -3.09
CA ILE A 41 3.20 7.02 -1.92
C ILE A 41 3.50 7.91 -0.72
N MET A 42 4.78 8.20 -0.47
CA MET A 42 5.15 9.04 0.66
C MET A 42 4.69 10.47 0.50
N ALA A 43 4.74 11.01 -0.73
CA ALA A 43 4.26 12.35 -0.99
C ALA A 43 2.74 12.46 -0.77
N ALA A 44 2.02 11.37 -0.94
CA ALA A 44 0.58 11.33 -0.70
C ALA A 44 0.22 11.03 0.76
N GLY A 45 1.22 10.95 1.64
CA GLY A 45 1.00 10.72 3.06
C GLY A 45 1.03 9.25 3.48
N GLY A 46 1.44 8.36 2.58
CA GLY A 46 1.56 6.95 2.93
C GLY A 46 2.81 6.65 3.74
N ARG A 47 2.71 5.66 4.62
CA ARG A 47 3.81 5.21 5.45
C ARG A 47 3.97 3.71 5.28
N PHE A 48 5.17 3.28 4.93
CA PHE A 48 5.46 1.85 4.81
C PHE A 48 5.60 1.25 6.21
N LEU A 49 4.70 0.33 6.55
CA LEU A 49 4.74 -0.35 7.84
C LEU A 49 5.47 -1.67 7.76
N ALA A 50 5.38 -2.37 6.63
CA ALA A 50 6.07 -3.62 6.40
C ALA A 50 6.38 -3.75 4.91
N ARG A 51 7.53 -4.31 4.58
CA ARG A 51 7.92 -4.53 3.20
C ARG A 51 8.99 -5.60 3.18
N GLY A 52 8.62 -6.80 2.77
CA GLY A 52 9.54 -7.91 2.72
C GLY A 52 8.83 -9.23 2.50
N VAL A 53 9.62 -10.28 2.42
CA VAL A 53 9.10 -11.63 2.28
C VAL A 53 8.52 -12.07 3.61
N ALA A 54 7.34 -12.72 3.56
CA ALA A 54 6.69 -13.21 4.78
C ALA A 54 7.63 -14.16 5.51
N ALA A 55 7.78 -13.95 6.82
CA ALA A 55 8.70 -14.74 7.64
C ALA A 55 8.17 -16.14 7.90
N LYS A 56 6.85 -16.28 7.95
CA LYS A 56 6.21 -17.56 8.25
C LYS A 56 4.80 -17.53 7.68
N ALA A 57 4.36 -18.66 7.18
CA ALA A 57 2.98 -18.84 6.74
C ALA A 57 2.28 -19.76 7.70
N MET A 58 1.04 -19.45 8.02
CA MET A 58 0.19 -20.28 8.87
C MET A 58 -1.07 -20.63 8.09
N GLU A 59 -1.61 -21.81 8.34
CA GLU A 59 -2.81 -22.29 7.67
C GLU A 59 -2.63 -22.25 6.15
N ASP A 60 -3.48 -21.52 5.43
CA ASP A 60 -3.39 -21.41 3.97
C ASP A 60 -2.54 -20.22 3.52
N GLY A 61 -1.79 -19.62 4.44
CA GLY A 61 -0.94 -18.49 4.11
C GLY A 61 0.20 -18.86 3.18
N ARG A 62 0.75 -17.85 2.51
CA ARG A 62 1.85 -18.03 1.54
C ARG A 62 3.05 -17.21 2.00
N LEU A 63 4.23 -17.67 1.60
CA LEU A 63 5.47 -16.96 1.90
C LEU A 63 5.81 -15.95 0.80
N ASP A 64 4.81 -15.19 0.39
CA ASP A 64 4.98 -14.17 -0.64
C ASP A 64 5.58 -12.89 -0.06
N ARG A 65 6.24 -12.13 -0.93
CA ARG A 65 6.63 -10.76 -0.58
C ARG A 65 5.36 -9.96 -0.29
N THR A 66 5.35 -9.28 0.84
CA THR A 66 4.17 -8.55 1.30
C THR A 66 4.56 -7.13 1.66
N VAL A 67 3.71 -6.17 1.25
CA VAL A 67 3.92 -4.75 1.56
C VAL A 67 2.67 -4.23 2.22
N ILE A 68 2.83 -3.51 3.32
CA ILE A 68 1.72 -2.87 4.03
C ILE A 68 2.03 -1.39 4.14
N ILE A 69 1.10 -0.57 3.64
CA ILE A 69 1.24 0.89 3.62
C ILE A 69 0.05 1.48 4.36
N GLU A 70 0.31 2.37 5.31
CA GLU A 70 -0.73 3.05 6.07
C GLU A 70 -1.00 4.44 5.51
N PHE A 71 -2.27 4.80 5.46
CA PHE A 71 -2.72 6.15 5.09
C PHE A 71 -3.65 6.67 6.19
N ASP A 72 -3.79 8.00 6.25
CA ASP A 72 -4.63 8.63 7.27
C ASP A 72 -6.11 8.32 7.08
N SER A 73 -6.54 7.97 5.88
CA SER A 73 -7.94 7.69 5.59
C SER A 73 -8.09 6.77 4.39
N LEU A 74 -9.26 6.19 4.27
CA LEU A 74 -9.62 5.38 3.11
C LEU A 74 -9.54 6.19 1.82
N GLU A 75 -10.02 7.44 1.86
CA GLU A 75 -9.97 8.32 0.71
C GLU A 75 -8.54 8.57 0.24
N ALA A 76 -7.65 8.82 1.20
CA ALA A 76 -6.24 9.08 0.87
C ALA A 76 -5.60 7.86 0.21
N ALA A 77 -5.89 6.66 0.72
CA ALA A 77 -5.34 5.44 0.15
C ALA A 77 -5.82 5.24 -1.29
N MET A 78 -7.12 5.40 -1.52
CA MET A 78 -7.68 5.20 -2.86
C MET A 78 -7.21 6.27 -3.84
N ALA A 79 -7.14 7.53 -3.39
CA ALA A 79 -6.67 8.62 -4.24
C ALA A 79 -5.21 8.44 -4.66
N THR A 80 -4.40 7.84 -3.80
CA THR A 80 -2.99 7.61 -4.12
C THR A 80 -2.86 6.65 -5.30
N TYR A 81 -3.64 5.59 -5.32
CA TYR A 81 -3.60 4.63 -6.41
C TYR A 81 -3.93 5.30 -7.75
N ASP A 82 -4.92 6.20 -7.74
CA ASP A 82 -5.39 6.86 -8.96
C ASP A 82 -4.55 8.08 -9.34
N SER A 83 -3.60 8.48 -8.50
CA SER A 83 -2.82 9.69 -8.75
C SER A 83 -1.89 9.51 -9.96
N ALA A 84 -1.60 10.62 -10.65
CA ALA A 84 -0.73 10.58 -11.81
C ALA A 84 0.66 10.01 -11.50
N PRO A 85 1.32 10.40 -10.40
CA PRO A 85 2.63 9.81 -10.09
C PRO A 85 2.58 8.31 -9.88
N TYR A 86 1.53 7.80 -9.24
CA TYR A 86 1.43 6.36 -9.03
C TYR A 86 1.11 5.64 -10.34
N GLN A 87 0.30 6.24 -11.20
CA GLN A 87 0.00 5.65 -12.51
C GLN A 87 1.25 5.57 -13.38
N GLU A 88 2.17 6.55 -13.26
CA GLU A 88 3.46 6.45 -13.92
C GLU A 88 4.25 5.25 -13.42
N ALA A 89 4.22 5.02 -12.11
CA ALA A 89 4.88 3.85 -11.53
C ALA A 89 4.29 2.55 -12.07
N LEU A 90 2.97 2.48 -12.19
CA LEU A 90 2.31 1.29 -12.74
C LEU A 90 2.70 1.07 -14.20
N ALA A 91 2.88 2.13 -14.98
CA ALA A 91 3.33 2.00 -16.35
C ALA A 91 4.72 1.38 -16.42
N ALA A 92 5.62 1.77 -15.51
CA ALA A 92 6.96 1.18 -15.43
C ALA A 92 6.90 -0.29 -15.02
N LEU A 93 5.96 -0.64 -14.16
CA LEU A 93 5.79 -2.02 -13.71
C LEU A 93 5.31 -2.93 -14.86
N GLY A 94 4.38 -2.43 -15.66
CA GLY A 94 3.82 -3.21 -16.76
C GLY A 94 3.22 -4.52 -16.26
N ASN A 95 3.63 -5.62 -16.88
CA ASN A 95 3.14 -6.95 -16.52
C ASN A 95 4.18 -7.77 -15.74
N ALA A 96 5.08 -7.09 -15.05
CA ALA A 96 6.21 -7.74 -14.39
C ALA A 96 5.82 -8.59 -13.18
N VAL A 97 4.64 -8.37 -12.61
CA VAL A 97 4.21 -9.08 -11.39
C VAL A 97 2.76 -9.53 -11.49
N GLU A 98 2.45 -10.56 -10.70
CA GLU A 98 1.07 -10.91 -10.37
C GLU A 98 0.95 -10.68 -8.88
N ARG A 99 0.08 -9.76 -8.48
CA ARG A 99 -0.07 -9.45 -7.06
C ARG A 99 -1.52 -9.25 -6.70
N ASP A 100 -1.81 -9.63 -5.46
CA ASP A 100 -3.08 -9.37 -4.80
C ASP A 100 -2.90 -8.04 -4.08
N MET A 101 -3.71 -7.06 -4.40
CA MET A 101 -3.59 -5.73 -3.82
C MET A 101 -4.94 -5.29 -3.29
N ARG A 102 -4.98 -4.94 -2.00
CA ARG A 102 -6.24 -4.62 -1.31
C ARG A 102 -6.12 -3.32 -0.57
N VAL A 103 -7.26 -2.60 -0.49
CA VAL A 103 -7.39 -1.44 0.38
C VAL A 103 -8.34 -1.84 1.50
N VAL A 104 -7.90 -1.71 2.74
CA VAL A 104 -8.68 -2.11 3.91
C VAL A 104 -8.73 -0.95 4.87
N GLU A 105 -9.95 -0.61 5.30
CA GLU A 105 -10.10 0.43 6.32
C GLU A 105 -9.75 -0.15 7.69
N GLY A 106 -9.02 0.62 8.47
CA GLY A 106 -8.60 0.20 9.79
C GLY A 106 -9.74 0.22 10.80
N VAL A 107 -9.47 -0.35 11.94
CA VAL A 107 -10.42 -0.34 13.06
C VAL A 107 -10.42 1.06 13.67
N ALA A 108 -11.61 1.59 13.91
CA ALA A 108 -11.75 2.92 14.51
C ALA A 108 -11.37 2.93 15.98
#